data_6eea1891b10c7d53217fb9c1be7dee46
#
_entry.id   6eea1891b10c7d53217fb9c1be7dee46
#
_cell.length_a   1.000
_cell.length_b   1.000
_cell.length_c   1.000
_cell.angle_alpha   90.00
_cell.angle_beta   90.00
_cell.angle_gamma   90.00
#
_symmetry.space_group_name_H-M   'P 1'
#
loop_
_entity.id
_entity.type
_entity.pdbx_description
1 polymer ?
#
loop_
_entity_poly.entity_id
_entity_poly.type
_entity_poly.pdbx_seq_one_letter_code
_entity_poly.pdbx_strand_id
1 'polypeptide(L)'
;MYGDDLTGYQIDDVPSVEIDTELQQVLQQNSADEEQITLMSEAVIAVDELDNEIGMASKVAAHYGAGQLHRAFSVLLFNKENKLLLQKRASHKVTFPSVWANSCCSHPLYSESERDLTNAMGVKRAAIRKLHQELGIDPQSISTDDFHFITKMMYSARMNHEWIEREIDHIIIIKADVELNINENEVSDVKWVSEEELESMLVSEDLSDGEIAPWFRCIASRIMTEDWWSSPGDLAKMNSLIDNQIHDMGDVSHMLTYATGAGLSTSIMEVKPLVEKRISDSLCASKHSRLSDAMMHLIEGGGKRLRATLPWLVGKAVGDSHSGLLDIGAAIEIVHNFTLVHDDIMDDDDTRRGLNAVHIEYGLPTAINAGDAMLAIAFERLVGAKGLDHKDVGAMVNRLAWMVRRVSEGQQLDIEFEDRIAVSEEDYFEMIEGKTAVMFLTCAEVGSRMAGADDETIQCMADWGLAVGLCFQLMDDLIDVLSDSDTLGKPAGSDLAQGKRTLMVIHALSQSNSSELDNLKSVLGKGEDATQEEIDLGLLSLNKMGSVDYAREKAEMYHSKAHECLDRLPDSPAILALRELTDYQLKRIS
;
A
#
# COMPACT_ATOMS: atom_id res chain seq x y z
N MET A 1 44.16 -2.53 -21.62
CA MET A 1 44.67 -1.19 -21.30
C MET A 1 43.66 -0.20 -21.91
N TYR A 2 42.60 0.08 -21.19
CA TYR A 2 41.69 1.21 -21.49
C TYR A 2 41.73 2.07 -20.25
N GLY A 3 42.62 3.06 -20.29
CA GLY A 3 42.56 4.16 -19.36
C GLY A 3 41.63 5.20 -19.97
N ASP A 4 40.33 5.04 -19.73
CA ASP A 4 39.38 6.04 -20.09
C ASP A 4 39.27 7.02 -18.92
N ASP A 5 39.78 8.21 -19.19
CA ASP A 5 39.53 9.40 -18.36
C ASP A 5 38.06 9.78 -18.55
N LEU A 6 37.17 9.16 -17.77
CA LEU A 6 35.70 9.34 -17.84
C LEU A 6 35.20 10.46 -16.93
N THR A 7 36.11 11.26 -16.38
CA THR A 7 35.77 12.54 -15.77
C THR A 7 35.36 13.54 -16.85
N GLY A 8 34.14 14.07 -16.77
CA GLY A 8 33.65 15.11 -17.68
C GLY A 8 33.10 14.62 -19.03
N TYR A 9 32.30 13.53 -19.01
CA TYR A 9 31.62 13.06 -20.20
C TYR A 9 30.73 14.13 -20.82
N GLN A 10 30.97 14.46 -22.09
CA GLN A 10 30.15 15.32 -22.95
C GLN A 10 29.81 14.59 -24.24
N ILE A 11 28.63 14.81 -24.76
CA ILE A 11 28.24 14.36 -26.11
C ILE A 11 28.61 15.47 -27.11
N ASP A 12 29.47 15.17 -28.09
CA ASP A 12 29.86 16.12 -29.15
C ASP A 12 28.71 16.35 -30.16
N ASP A 13 27.85 15.32 -30.35
CA ASP A 13 26.70 15.37 -31.27
C ASP A 13 25.49 14.75 -30.60
N VAL A 14 24.49 15.56 -30.24
CA VAL A 14 23.21 15.09 -29.63
C VAL A 14 22.35 14.49 -30.74
N PRO A 15 22.07 13.18 -30.70
CA PRO A 15 21.22 12.56 -31.72
C PRO A 15 19.78 13.10 -31.61
N SER A 16 19.23 13.53 -32.75
CA SER A 16 17.88 14.07 -32.86
C SER A 16 17.08 13.42 -33.96
N VAL A 17 15.76 13.43 -33.82
CA VAL A 17 14.80 12.97 -34.81
C VAL A 17 13.96 14.16 -35.26
N GLU A 18 13.79 14.34 -36.59
CA GLU A 18 12.93 15.40 -37.12
C GLU A 18 11.50 15.23 -36.60
N ILE A 19 10.96 16.26 -35.95
CA ILE A 19 9.59 16.29 -35.46
C ILE A 19 8.68 16.76 -36.59
N ASP A 20 7.60 16.03 -36.88
CA ASP A 20 6.65 16.42 -37.91
C ASP A 20 5.90 17.72 -37.53
N THR A 21 5.27 18.34 -38.53
CA THR A 21 4.64 19.66 -38.38
C THR A 21 3.46 19.63 -37.39
N GLU A 22 2.76 18.49 -37.28
CA GLU A 22 1.62 18.33 -36.38
C GLU A 22 2.10 18.33 -34.92
N LEU A 23 3.13 17.53 -34.60
CA LEU A 23 3.74 17.49 -33.26
C LEU A 23 4.44 18.80 -32.91
N GLN A 24 5.03 19.51 -33.85
CA GLN A 24 5.57 20.86 -33.60
C GLN A 24 4.48 21.85 -33.18
N GLN A 25 3.30 21.79 -33.80
CA GLN A 25 2.15 22.63 -33.42
C GLN A 25 1.65 22.29 -32.01
N VAL A 26 1.60 21.00 -31.64
CA VAL A 26 1.23 20.56 -30.29
C VAL A 26 2.19 21.12 -29.25
N LEU A 27 3.50 21.06 -29.48
CA LEU A 27 4.49 21.63 -28.55
C LEU A 27 4.32 23.15 -28.39
N GLN A 28 4.08 23.87 -29.48
CA GLN A 28 3.85 25.33 -29.42
C GLN A 28 2.55 25.67 -28.66
N GLN A 29 1.49 24.89 -28.84
CA GLN A 29 0.22 25.07 -28.11
C GLN A 29 0.35 24.84 -26.61
N ASN A 30 1.26 23.96 -26.19
CA ASN A 30 1.58 23.69 -24.78
C ASN A 30 2.58 24.71 -24.17
N SER A 31 2.81 25.86 -24.83
CA SER A 31 3.68 26.93 -24.34
C SER A 31 5.16 26.54 -24.16
N ALA A 32 5.63 25.48 -24.85
CA ALA A 32 7.04 25.11 -24.87
C ALA A 32 7.88 26.19 -25.55
N ASP A 33 8.97 26.61 -24.94
CA ASP A 33 9.93 27.52 -25.55
C ASP A 33 10.84 26.80 -26.57
N GLU A 34 11.72 27.55 -27.25
CA GLU A 34 12.60 27.00 -28.28
C GLU A 34 13.58 25.94 -27.71
N GLU A 35 14.00 26.09 -26.47
CA GLU A 35 14.90 25.15 -25.79
C GLU A 35 14.17 23.84 -25.49
N GLN A 36 12.94 23.89 -24.94
CA GLN A 36 12.10 22.72 -24.71
C GLN A 36 11.74 21.98 -26.01
N ILE A 37 11.44 22.71 -27.09
CA ILE A 37 11.18 22.12 -28.42
C ILE A 37 12.43 21.37 -28.90
N THR A 38 13.61 21.93 -28.73
CA THR A 38 14.88 21.28 -29.09
C THR A 38 15.09 20.00 -28.29
N LEU A 39 14.89 20.04 -26.97
CA LEU A 39 15.00 18.87 -26.10
C LEU A 39 14.01 17.76 -26.47
N MET A 40 12.81 18.10 -26.92
CA MET A 40 11.80 17.12 -27.35
C MET A 40 12.12 16.46 -28.70
N SER A 41 13.09 16.98 -29.48
CA SER A 41 13.62 16.35 -30.68
C SER A 41 14.74 15.33 -30.44
N GLU A 42 15.30 15.27 -29.20
CA GLU A 42 16.32 14.31 -28.84
C GLU A 42 15.88 12.87 -29.15
N ALA A 43 16.81 12.03 -29.62
CA ALA A 43 16.57 10.63 -29.91
C ALA A 43 16.79 9.79 -28.65
N VAL A 44 15.73 9.21 -28.10
CA VAL A 44 15.75 8.28 -26.97
C VAL A 44 15.79 6.83 -27.43
N ILE A 45 16.15 5.90 -26.54
CA ILE A 45 16.30 4.46 -26.83
C ILE A 45 14.94 3.80 -26.62
N ALA A 46 14.26 3.40 -27.73
CA ALA A 46 13.04 2.59 -27.65
C ALA A 46 13.40 1.14 -27.27
N VAL A 47 12.63 0.55 -26.35
CA VAL A 47 12.87 -0.80 -25.84
C VAL A 47 11.60 -1.66 -25.81
N ASP A 48 11.79 -2.98 -25.70
CA ASP A 48 10.73 -3.93 -25.35
C ASP A 48 10.59 -4.09 -23.82
N GLU A 49 9.64 -4.89 -23.35
CA GLU A 49 9.35 -5.13 -21.93
C GLU A 49 10.50 -5.84 -21.18
N LEU A 50 11.50 -6.36 -21.91
CA LEU A 50 12.71 -6.98 -21.36
C LEU A 50 13.93 -6.04 -21.40
N ASP A 51 13.72 -4.74 -21.70
CA ASP A 51 14.76 -3.71 -21.87
C ASP A 51 15.71 -3.99 -23.06
N ASN A 52 15.30 -4.82 -24.04
CA ASN A 52 16.06 -4.94 -25.28
C ASN A 52 15.77 -3.76 -26.17
N GLU A 53 16.83 -3.18 -26.72
CA GLU A 53 16.70 -2.08 -27.70
C GLU A 53 16.01 -2.55 -28.97
N ILE A 54 14.94 -1.83 -29.35
CA ILE A 54 14.18 -2.07 -30.58
C ILE A 54 14.35 -0.95 -31.62
N GLY A 55 15.02 0.15 -31.25
CA GLY A 55 15.30 1.27 -32.16
C GLY A 55 15.41 2.61 -31.41
N MET A 56 15.19 3.70 -32.13
CA MET A 56 15.15 5.05 -31.58
C MET A 56 13.76 5.68 -31.81
N ALA A 57 13.39 6.59 -30.91
CA ALA A 57 12.21 7.45 -31.03
C ALA A 57 12.61 8.90 -30.71
N SER A 58 11.92 9.89 -31.31
CA SER A 58 12.04 11.25 -30.78
C SER A 58 11.42 11.29 -29.39
N LYS A 59 11.94 12.12 -28.51
CA LYS A 59 11.42 12.25 -27.15
C LYS A 59 9.94 12.63 -27.14
N VAL A 60 9.50 13.49 -28.10
CA VAL A 60 8.08 13.82 -28.25
C VAL A 60 7.24 12.58 -28.61
N ALA A 61 7.68 11.74 -29.54
CA ALA A 61 6.95 10.52 -29.92
C ALA A 61 6.92 9.49 -28.78
N ALA A 62 7.95 9.47 -27.93
CA ALA A 62 8.01 8.62 -26.75
C ALA A 62 6.99 9.02 -25.67
N HIS A 63 6.59 10.30 -25.59
CA HIS A 63 5.74 10.84 -24.55
C HIS A 63 4.34 11.28 -25.02
N TYR A 64 4.06 11.27 -26.32
CA TYR A 64 2.79 11.73 -26.88
C TYR A 64 1.82 10.58 -27.18
N GLY A 65 0.54 10.79 -26.94
CA GLY A 65 -0.53 9.84 -27.27
C GLY A 65 -0.48 8.56 -26.45
N ALA A 66 -0.18 7.43 -27.07
CA ALA A 66 -0.01 6.14 -26.38
C ALA A 66 1.37 5.99 -25.71
N GLY A 67 2.35 6.80 -26.11
CA GLY A 67 3.73 6.74 -25.67
C GLY A 67 4.47 5.47 -26.15
N GLN A 68 5.71 5.63 -26.58
CA GLN A 68 6.59 4.50 -26.91
C GLN A 68 7.36 4.08 -25.66
N LEU A 69 7.32 2.78 -25.29
CA LEU A 69 8.17 2.28 -24.19
C LEU A 69 9.64 2.54 -24.51
N HIS A 70 10.33 3.23 -23.62
CA HIS A 70 11.71 3.66 -23.81
C HIS A 70 12.52 3.62 -22.51
N ARG A 71 13.84 3.66 -22.65
CA ARG A 71 14.76 3.58 -21.52
C ARG A 71 14.88 4.93 -20.83
N ALA A 72 14.77 4.91 -19.51
CA ALA A 72 14.93 6.06 -18.65
C ALA A 72 15.87 5.76 -17.48
N PHE A 73 16.18 6.77 -16.67
CA PHE A 73 16.89 6.60 -15.43
C PHE A 73 16.44 7.58 -14.37
N SER A 74 16.49 7.12 -13.12
CA SER A 74 16.29 7.91 -11.91
C SER A 74 17.56 7.92 -11.06
N VAL A 75 18.11 9.13 -10.81
CA VAL A 75 19.24 9.33 -9.91
C VAL A 75 18.73 9.65 -8.53
N LEU A 76 19.26 8.97 -7.52
CA LEU A 76 19.10 9.28 -6.10
C LEU A 76 20.46 9.77 -5.57
N LEU A 77 20.61 11.08 -5.45
CA LEU A 77 21.84 11.71 -4.97
C LEU A 77 21.74 11.98 -3.47
N PHE A 78 22.63 11.35 -2.71
CA PHE A 78 22.77 11.56 -1.27
C PHE A 78 23.99 12.42 -0.95
N ASN A 79 23.84 13.33 0.02
CA ASN A 79 24.97 14.07 0.56
C ASN A 79 25.69 13.30 1.69
N LYS A 80 26.71 13.91 2.30
CA LYS A 80 27.47 13.30 3.41
C LYS A 80 26.63 13.04 4.67
N GLU A 81 25.56 13.79 4.88
CA GLU A 81 24.61 13.60 5.98
C GLU A 81 23.54 12.54 5.67
N ASN A 82 23.64 11.81 4.55
CA ASN A 82 22.65 10.86 4.04
C ASN A 82 21.27 11.51 3.79
N LYS A 83 21.21 12.78 3.42
CA LYS A 83 20.00 13.41 2.92
C LYS A 83 19.91 13.22 1.40
N LEU A 84 18.72 12.91 0.90
CA LEU A 84 18.41 12.77 -0.52
C LEU A 84 18.11 14.15 -1.12
N LEU A 85 18.71 14.45 -2.27
CA LEU A 85 18.35 15.62 -3.06
C LEU A 85 17.07 15.39 -3.84
N LEU A 86 16.09 16.25 -3.66
CA LEU A 86 14.91 16.35 -4.52
C LEU A 86 15.03 17.57 -5.41
N GLN A 87 14.48 17.48 -6.62
CA GLN A 87 14.31 18.65 -7.52
C GLN A 87 12.82 18.90 -7.78
N LYS A 88 12.44 20.16 -7.87
CA LYS A 88 11.14 20.59 -8.35
C LYS A 88 11.23 20.93 -9.83
N ARG A 89 10.47 20.25 -10.67
CA ARG A 89 10.48 20.46 -12.12
C ARG A 89 10.00 21.87 -12.46
N ALA A 90 10.60 22.50 -13.45
CA ALA A 90 10.19 23.84 -13.90
C ALA A 90 8.72 23.86 -14.35
N SER A 91 8.06 24.99 -14.20
CA SER A 91 6.62 25.14 -14.51
C SER A 91 6.27 25.08 -16.00
N HIS A 92 7.27 25.23 -16.86
CA HIS A 92 7.10 25.16 -18.32
C HIS A 92 7.61 23.85 -18.94
N LYS A 93 7.95 22.85 -18.13
CA LYS A 93 8.21 21.50 -18.64
C LYS A 93 6.99 20.93 -19.34
N VAL A 94 7.19 20.25 -20.46
CA VAL A 94 6.11 19.67 -21.29
C VAL A 94 5.37 18.56 -20.54
N THR A 95 6.11 17.71 -19.80
CA THR A 95 5.54 16.64 -19.00
C THR A 95 5.71 16.92 -17.52
N PHE A 96 4.66 16.71 -16.73
CA PHE A 96 4.64 16.85 -15.26
C PHE A 96 5.36 18.11 -14.74
N PRO A 97 4.89 19.32 -15.09
CA PRO A 97 5.46 20.58 -14.57
C PRO A 97 5.20 20.75 -13.08
N SER A 98 6.08 21.48 -12.40
CA SER A 98 5.93 21.92 -11.01
C SER A 98 5.86 20.81 -9.95
N VAL A 99 6.15 19.55 -10.27
CA VAL A 99 6.17 18.44 -9.32
C VAL A 99 7.56 18.23 -8.71
N TRP A 100 7.60 17.77 -7.48
CA TRP A 100 8.82 17.27 -6.83
C TRP A 100 9.18 15.88 -7.34
N ALA A 101 10.42 15.66 -7.72
CA ALA A 101 10.96 14.40 -8.21
C ALA A 101 12.29 14.08 -7.50
N ASN A 102 12.79 12.87 -7.74
CA ASN A 102 14.16 12.48 -7.36
C ASN A 102 15.19 13.43 -7.96
N SER A 103 16.46 13.25 -7.59
CA SER A 103 17.54 14.21 -7.88
C SER A 103 17.71 14.53 -9.37
N CYS A 104 17.48 13.55 -10.24
CA CYS A 104 17.42 13.71 -11.69
C CYS A 104 16.66 12.53 -12.29
N CYS A 105 15.72 12.79 -13.20
CA CYS A 105 15.02 11.78 -13.99
C CYS A 105 15.04 12.18 -15.45
N SER A 106 15.56 11.31 -16.32
CA SER A 106 15.73 11.60 -17.74
C SER A 106 16.02 10.32 -18.56
N HIS A 107 16.50 10.49 -19.79
CA HIS A 107 16.66 9.43 -20.75
C HIS A 107 18.10 9.35 -21.27
N PRO A 108 18.66 8.14 -21.44
CA PRO A 108 19.83 7.94 -22.26
C PRO A 108 19.48 8.22 -23.73
N LEU A 109 20.37 8.87 -24.44
CA LEU A 109 20.22 9.19 -25.85
C LEU A 109 20.65 8.00 -26.72
N TYR A 110 20.12 7.96 -27.95
CA TYR A 110 20.46 6.93 -28.93
C TYR A 110 21.86 7.19 -29.55
N SER A 111 22.88 7.28 -28.70
CA SER A 111 24.30 7.43 -29.06
C SER A 111 25.07 6.17 -28.71
N GLU A 112 26.18 5.91 -29.40
CA GLU A 112 27.01 4.71 -29.11
C GLU A 112 27.44 4.64 -27.63
N SER A 113 27.78 5.78 -27.05
CA SER A 113 28.23 5.89 -25.67
C SER A 113 27.12 5.68 -24.61
N GLU A 114 25.88 6.14 -24.87
CA GLU A 114 24.77 6.01 -23.93
C GLU A 114 23.92 4.74 -24.13
N ARG A 115 24.21 3.95 -25.21
CA ARG A 115 23.63 2.61 -25.44
C ARG A 115 24.42 1.48 -24.78
N ASP A 116 25.58 1.76 -24.17
CA ASP A 116 26.44 0.77 -23.52
C ASP A 116 25.76 0.17 -22.28
N LEU A 117 25.37 -1.10 -22.35
CA LEU A 117 24.72 -1.83 -21.26
C LEU A 117 25.69 -2.38 -20.22
N THR A 118 27.02 -2.36 -20.48
CA THR A 118 28.03 -2.91 -19.58
C THR A 118 28.03 -2.16 -18.25
N ASN A 119 27.62 -2.79 -17.15
CA ASN A 119 27.51 -2.19 -15.81
C ASN A 119 26.66 -0.91 -15.79
N ALA A 120 25.61 -0.85 -16.64
CA ALA A 120 24.76 0.34 -16.82
C ALA A 120 25.54 1.59 -17.26
N MET A 121 26.66 1.44 -17.97
CA MET A 121 27.57 2.54 -18.31
C MET A 121 26.88 3.64 -19.12
N GLY A 122 26.02 3.28 -20.07
CA GLY A 122 25.25 4.25 -20.85
C GLY A 122 24.36 5.12 -19.99
N VAL A 123 23.65 4.51 -19.03
CA VAL A 123 22.80 5.22 -18.06
C VAL A 123 23.64 6.14 -17.17
N LYS A 124 24.79 5.69 -16.68
CA LYS A 124 25.69 6.50 -15.83
C LYS A 124 26.24 7.71 -16.58
N ARG A 125 26.59 7.57 -17.85
CA ARG A 125 27.03 8.68 -18.70
C ARG A 125 25.90 9.68 -18.95
N ALA A 126 24.71 9.19 -19.24
CA ALA A 126 23.51 10.03 -19.38
C ALA A 126 23.21 10.80 -18.07
N ALA A 127 23.36 10.13 -16.91
CA ALA A 127 23.18 10.76 -15.61
C ALA A 127 24.16 11.92 -15.38
N ILE A 128 25.46 11.76 -15.67
CA ILE A 128 26.45 12.84 -15.56
C ILE A 128 26.06 14.03 -16.45
N ARG A 129 25.70 13.77 -17.71
CA ARG A 129 25.24 14.79 -18.65
C ARG A 129 24.04 15.56 -18.12
N LYS A 130 23.03 14.86 -17.60
CA LYS A 130 21.78 15.50 -17.16
C LYS A 130 21.93 16.20 -15.79
N LEU A 131 22.70 15.66 -14.86
CA LEU A 131 23.02 16.33 -13.60
C LEU A 131 23.75 17.67 -13.86
N HIS A 132 24.61 17.72 -14.88
CA HIS A 132 25.22 18.98 -15.32
C HIS A 132 24.18 19.94 -15.94
N GLN A 133 23.34 19.44 -16.86
CA GLN A 133 22.32 20.25 -17.53
C GLN A 133 21.26 20.82 -16.60
N GLU A 134 20.78 20.03 -15.65
CA GLU A 134 19.65 20.38 -14.79
C GLU A 134 20.09 21.07 -13.51
N LEU A 135 21.15 20.55 -12.85
CA LEU A 135 21.59 20.99 -11.53
C LEU A 135 22.92 21.76 -11.55
N GLY A 136 23.57 21.90 -12.71
CA GLY A 136 24.83 22.59 -12.87
C GLY A 136 26.01 21.92 -12.14
N ILE A 137 25.89 20.62 -11.80
CA ILE A 137 26.96 19.86 -11.17
C ILE A 137 28.14 19.75 -12.14
N ASP A 138 29.35 20.12 -11.69
CA ASP A 138 30.56 20.00 -12.51
C ASP A 138 30.81 18.53 -12.87
N PRO A 139 30.81 18.16 -14.15
CA PRO A 139 31.08 16.79 -14.60
C PRO A 139 32.44 16.25 -14.16
N GLN A 140 33.41 17.12 -13.83
CA GLN A 140 34.71 16.73 -13.33
C GLN A 140 34.70 16.37 -11.83
N SER A 141 33.63 16.73 -11.11
CA SER A 141 33.47 16.43 -9.69
C SER A 141 32.89 15.03 -9.40
N ILE A 142 32.34 14.37 -10.41
CA ILE A 142 31.73 13.03 -10.32
C ILE A 142 32.18 12.15 -11.49
N SER A 143 32.25 10.84 -11.25
CA SER A 143 32.65 9.87 -12.27
C SER A 143 31.60 8.74 -12.39
N THR A 144 31.66 7.97 -13.46
CA THR A 144 30.76 6.80 -13.62
C THR A 144 30.95 5.74 -12.54
N ASP A 145 32.09 5.71 -11.86
CA ASP A 145 32.38 4.77 -10.76
C ASP A 145 31.67 5.15 -9.45
N ASP A 146 31.25 6.41 -9.32
CA ASP A 146 30.51 6.90 -8.14
C ASP A 146 29.04 6.46 -8.16
N PHE A 147 28.53 6.04 -9.34
CA PHE A 147 27.16 5.60 -9.51
C PHE A 147 27.01 4.09 -9.32
N HIS A 148 26.03 3.72 -8.51
CA HIS A 148 25.65 2.35 -8.26
C HIS A 148 24.27 2.07 -8.85
N PHE A 149 24.22 1.19 -9.86
CA PHE A 149 22.95 0.66 -10.37
C PHE A 149 22.32 -0.25 -9.31
N ILE A 150 21.03 -0.10 -9.06
CA ILE A 150 20.31 -0.87 -8.04
C ILE A 150 19.32 -1.83 -8.68
N THR A 151 18.34 -1.30 -9.44
CA THR A 151 17.26 -2.11 -10.01
C THR A 151 16.62 -1.39 -11.20
N LYS A 152 15.60 -2.02 -11.81
CA LYS A 152 14.78 -1.42 -12.87
C LYS A 152 13.31 -1.42 -12.50
N MET A 153 12.60 -0.39 -12.95
CA MET A 153 11.16 -0.25 -12.78
C MET A 153 10.52 0.01 -14.15
N MET A 154 9.56 -0.82 -14.54
CA MET A 154 8.71 -0.54 -15.71
C MET A 154 7.40 0.07 -15.23
N TYR A 155 7.01 1.21 -15.79
CA TYR A 155 5.79 1.90 -15.43
C TYR A 155 5.21 2.71 -16.59
N SER A 156 3.95 3.12 -16.44
CA SER A 156 3.34 4.20 -17.20
C SER A 156 2.73 5.24 -16.27
N ALA A 157 2.88 6.51 -16.59
CA ALA A 157 2.28 7.62 -15.85
C ALA A 157 1.68 8.63 -16.83
N ARG A 158 0.35 8.72 -16.88
CA ARG A 158 -0.36 9.64 -17.76
C ARG A 158 -0.61 10.96 -17.05
N MET A 159 -0.15 12.06 -17.62
CA MET A 159 -0.40 13.40 -17.13
C MET A 159 -1.79 13.91 -17.56
N ASN A 160 -2.13 13.74 -18.84
CA ASN A 160 -3.41 14.14 -19.42
C ASN A 160 -3.73 13.27 -20.65
N HIS A 161 -4.69 13.67 -21.49
CA HIS A 161 -5.07 12.92 -22.69
C HIS A 161 -3.98 12.88 -23.78
N GLU A 162 -3.03 13.81 -23.75
CA GLU A 162 -1.95 13.93 -24.75
C GLU A 162 -0.63 13.33 -24.27
N TRP A 163 -0.23 13.56 -23.00
CA TRP A 163 1.11 13.30 -22.48
C TRP A 163 1.15 12.14 -21.48
N ILE A 164 2.16 11.27 -21.66
CA ILE A 164 2.41 10.07 -20.86
C ILE A 164 3.91 9.82 -20.74
N GLU A 165 4.36 9.38 -19.56
CA GLU A 165 5.64 8.69 -19.37
C GLU A 165 5.38 7.18 -19.47
N ARG A 166 6.18 6.47 -20.28
CA ARG A 166 6.10 5.01 -20.40
C ARG A 166 7.51 4.44 -20.53
N GLU A 167 8.06 4.01 -19.42
CA GLU A 167 9.50 3.86 -19.24
C GLU A 167 9.90 2.53 -18.60
N ILE A 168 11.10 2.07 -18.98
CA ILE A 168 11.91 1.19 -18.14
C ILE A 168 12.98 2.06 -17.50
N ASP A 169 12.73 2.40 -16.23
CA ASP A 169 13.53 3.32 -15.43
C ASP A 169 14.64 2.57 -14.68
N HIS A 170 15.90 2.96 -14.95
CA HIS A 170 17.07 2.41 -14.29
C HIS A 170 17.37 3.23 -13.05
N ILE A 171 17.18 2.66 -11.86
CA ILE A 171 17.38 3.36 -10.59
C ILE A 171 18.84 3.23 -10.18
N ILE A 172 19.49 4.39 -10.03
CA ILE A 172 20.90 4.51 -9.67
C ILE A 172 21.10 5.42 -8.47
N ILE A 173 22.00 5.04 -7.58
CA ILE A 173 22.34 5.82 -6.37
C ILE A 173 23.76 6.38 -6.53
N ILE A 174 23.95 7.61 -6.07
CA ILE A 174 25.25 8.25 -5.92
C ILE A 174 25.31 8.97 -4.57
N LYS A 175 26.48 8.93 -3.91
CA LYS A 175 26.76 9.76 -2.75
C LYS A 175 27.90 10.72 -3.07
N ALA A 176 27.58 12.01 -3.12
CA ALA A 176 28.56 13.05 -3.42
C ALA A 176 28.19 14.37 -2.73
N ASP A 177 29.21 15.12 -2.29
CA ASP A 177 29.06 16.53 -1.90
C ASP A 177 29.30 17.38 -3.14
N VAL A 178 28.25 17.99 -3.65
CA VAL A 178 28.27 18.75 -4.91
C VAL A 178 27.82 20.20 -4.69
N GLU A 179 28.36 21.11 -5.49
CA GLU A 179 27.83 22.47 -5.62
C GLU A 179 26.70 22.46 -6.67
N LEU A 180 25.57 23.09 -6.36
CA LEU A 180 24.41 23.17 -7.22
C LEU A 180 24.32 24.55 -7.87
N ASN A 181 24.09 24.57 -9.18
CA ASN A 181 23.79 25.78 -9.96
C ASN A 181 22.66 25.44 -10.93
N ILE A 182 21.41 25.44 -10.42
CA ILE A 182 20.24 24.96 -11.15
C ILE A 182 19.99 25.73 -12.44
N ASN A 183 19.61 25.01 -13.49
CA ASN A 183 19.08 25.58 -14.71
C ASN A 183 17.58 25.84 -14.52
N GLU A 184 17.18 27.10 -14.41
CA GLU A 184 15.79 27.51 -14.17
C GLU A 184 14.81 27.03 -15.26
N ASN A 185 15.31 26.72 -16.48
CA ASN A 185 14.49 26.13 -17.56
C ASN A 185 14.15 24.64 -17.30
N GLU A 186 14.89 23.96 -16.43
CA GLU A 186 14.70 22.54 -16.13
C GLU A 186 14.18 22.32 -14.69
N VAL A 187 14.69 23.10 -13.74
CA VAL A 187 14.46 22.92 -12.30
C VAL A 187 14.15 24.27 -11.64
N SER A 188 12.98 24.37 -11.00
CA SER A 188 12.57 25.61 -10.29
C SER A 188 13.03 25.68 -8.84
N ASP A 189 13.30 24.55 -8.19
CA ASP A 189 13.75 24.49 -6.79
C ASP A 189 14.44 23.15 -6.48
N VAL A 190 15.21 23.10 -5.39
CA VAL A 190 15.87 21.89 -4.89
C VAL A 190 15.79 21.81 -3.36
N LYS A 191 15.72 20.58 -2.82
CA LYS A 191 15.59 20.36 -1.38
C LYS A 191 16.37 19.11 -0.96
N TRP A 192 17.16 19.20 0.11
CA TRP A 192 17.76 18.05 0.77
C TRP A 192 16.84 17.53 1.86
N VAL A 193 16.37 16.29 1.76
CA VAL A 193 15.41 15.68 2.68
C VAL A 193 16.01 14.47 3.39
N SER A 194 15.67 14.31 4.68
CA SER A 194 15.89 13.05 5.41
C SER A 194 14.82 12.02 5.03
N GLU A 195 14.97 10.79 5.48
CA GLU A 195 13.96 9.74 5.35
C GLU A 195 12.62 10.21 5.92
N GLU A 196 12.62 10.76 7.16
CA GLU A 196 11.42 11.24 7.84
C GLU A 196 10.77 12.42 7.12
N GLU A 197 11.59 13.36 6.58
CA GLU A 197 11.09 14.49 5.79
C GLU A 197 10.44 14.01 4.48
N LEU A 198 11.02 13.00 3.79
CA LEU A 198 10.42 12.42 2.59
C LEU A 198 9.11 11.68 2.93
N GLU A 199 9.11 10.87 3.98
CA GLU A 199 7.88 10.18 4.41
C GLU A 199 6.76 11.17 4.74
N SER A 200 7.09 12.27 5.42
CA SER A 200 6.12 13.34 5.70
C SER A 200 5.59 13.98 4.41
N MET A 201 6.45 14.21 3.41
CA MET A 201 6.02 14.72 2.09
C MET A 201 5.11 13.72 1.36
N LEU A 202 5.41 12.41 1.45
CA LEU A 202 4.62 11.36 0.80
C LEU A 202 3.20 11.24 1.35
N VAL A 203 2.94 11.63 2.59
CA VAL A 203 1.62 11.57 3.24
C VAL A 203 0.98 12.96 3.45
N SER A 204 1.66 14.05 3.06
CA SER A 204 1.16 15.42 3.23
C SER A 204 0.00 15.71 2.28
N GLU A 205 -1.02 16.36 2.79
CA GLU A 205 -2.12 16.94 2.00
C GLU A 205 -1.85 18.39 1.59
N ASP A 206 -0.89 19.04 2.24
CA ASP A 206 -0.49 20.38 1.85
C ASP A 206 0.35 20.32 0.57
N LEU A 207 -0.30 20.60 -0.53
CA LEU A 207 0.27 20.67 -1.87
C LEU A 207 0.72 22.09 -2.25
N SER A 208 0.74 23.02 -1.29
CA SER A 208 1.17 24.41 -1.53
C SER A 208 2.61 24.49 -2.03
N ASP A 209 3.46 23.52 -1.66
CA ASP A 209 4.84 23.37 -2.14
C ASP A 209 4.95 22.52 -3.42
N GLY A 210 3.86 21.93 -3.91
CA GLY A 210 3.78 21.08 -5.11
C GLY A 210 3.61 19.59 -4.82
N GLU A 211 3.16 18.85 -5.83
CA GLU A 211 2.94 17.41 -5.78
C GLU A 211 4.24 16.63 -5.98
N ILE A 212 4.24 15.34 -5.63
CA ILE A 212 5.37 14.43 -5.91
C ILE A 212 5.07 13.67 -7.21
N ALA A 213 6.06 13.59 -8.10
CA ALA A 213 5.98 12.88 -9.37
C ALA A 213 5.55 11.42 -9.16
N PRO A 214 4.64 10.87 -10.00
CA PRO A 214 4.10 9.51 -9.83
C PRO A 214 5.18 8.44 -9.75
N TRP A 215 6.18 8.48 -10.65
CA TRP A 215 7.31 7.53 -10.64
C TRP A 215 8.14 7.63 -9.37
N PHE A 216 8.47 8.86 -8.92
CA PHE A 216 9.25 9.04 -7.70
C PHE A 216 8.48 8.61 -6.45
N ARG A 217 7.17 8.87 -6.38
CA ARG A 217 6.31 8.34 -5.33
C ARG A 217 6.31 6.81 -5.35
N CYS A 218 6.25 6.19 -6.53
CA CYS A 218 6.35 4.74 -6.70
C CYS A 218 7.70 4.20 -6.22
N ILE A 219 8.82 4.80 -6.61
CA ILE A 219 10.17 4.44 -6.13
C ILE A 219 10.22 4.52 -4.60
N ALA A 220 9.84 5.67 -4.03
CA ALA A 220 9.94 5.92 -2.60
C ALA A 220 9.03 5.00 -1.75
N SER A 221 7.84 4.63 -2.25
CA SER A 221 6.87 3.85 -1.48
C SER A 221 6.93 2.35 -1.71
N ARG A 222 7.45 1.88 -2.86
CA ARG A 222 7.40 0.46 -3.24
C ARG A 222 8.78 -0.19 -3.41
N ILE A 223 9.82 0.58 -3.71
CA ILE A 223 11.14 0.05 -4.04
C ILE A 223 12.17 0.38 -2.96
N MET A 224 12.24 1.63 -2.48
CA MET A 224 13.17 2.03 -1.43
C MET A 224 12.86 1.34 -0.10
N THR A 225 13.88 0.76 0.52
CA THR A 225 13.84 0.21 1.89
C THR A 225 14.65 1.11 2.84
N GLU A 226 14.54 0.89 4.16
CA GLU A 226 15.36 1.62 5.15
C GLU A 226 16.86 1.48 4.89
N ASP A 227 17.29 0.36 4.30
CA ASP A 227 18.69 0.13 3.94
C ASP A 227 19.22 1.10 2.88
N TRP A 228 18.36 1.67 2.04
CA TRP A 228 18.77 2.65 1.02
C TRP A 228 19.31 3.94 1.63
N TRP A 229 18.83 4.33 2.82
CA TRP A 229 19.32 5.53 3.54
C TRP A 229 20.63 5.28 4.27
N SER A 230 20.89 4.05 4.70
CA SER A 230 22.10 3.66 5.40
C SER A 230 23.23 3.16 4.49
N SER A 231 22.94 2.85 3.23
CA SER A 231 23.86 2.22 2.27
C SER A 231 24.79 3.19 1.53
N PRO A 232 24.41 4.45 1.22
CA PRO A 232 25.24 5.32 0.40
C PRO A 232 26.63 5.51 1.03
N GLY A 233 27.69 5.10 0.29
CA GLY A 233 29.07 5.13 0.73
C GLY A 233 29.57 3.83 1.39
N ASP A 234 28.74 2.80 1.56
CA ASP A 234 29.10 1.44 1.98
C ASP A 234 28.92 0.47 0.80
N LEU A 235 30.02 0.12 0.13
CA LEU A 235 30.01 -0.75 -1.06
C LEU A 235 29.40 -2.13 -0.79
N ALA A 236 29.56 -2.69 0.41
CA ALA A 236 29.01 -3.99 0.74
C ALA A 236 27.49 -3.95 0.84
N LYS A 237 26.95 -2.91 1.49
CA LYS A 237 25.52 -2.68 1.57
C LYS A 237 24.93 -2.32 0.20
N MET A 238 25.56 -1.42 -0.54
CA MET A 238 25.12 -1.06 -1.89
C MET A 238 25.02 -2.29 -2.79
N ASN A 239 26.02 -3.18 -2.76
CA ASN A 239 25.97 -4.43 -3.54
C ASN A 239 24.87 -5.41 -3.09
N SER A 240 24.43 -5.35 -1.84
CA SER A 240 23.32 -6.19 -1.35
C SER A 240 21.95 -5.69 -1.81
N LEU A 241 21.83 -4.44 -2.25
CA LEU A 241 20.61 -3.85 -2.79
C LEU A 241 20.42 -4.15 -4.28
N ILE A 242 21.48 -4.58 -4.98
CA ILE A 242 21.43 -4.79 -6.42
C ILE A 242 20.55 -5.99 -6.75
N ASP A 243 19.51 -5.76 -7.54
CA ASP A 243 18.79 -6.80 -8.24
C ASP A 243 18.78 -6.51 -9.75
N ASN A 244 18.66 -7.54 -10.57
CA ASN A 244 18.63 -7.42 -12.02
C ASN A 244 17.23 -7.64 -12.59
N GLN A 245 16.19 -7.52 -11.77
CA GLN A 245 14.81 -7.70 -12.18
C GLN A 245 14.26 -6.39 -12.76
N ILE A 246 13.18 -6.51 -13.54
CA ILE A 246 12.36 -5.39 -13.96
C ILE A 246 11.07 -5.49 -13.15
N HIS A 247 10.87 -4.57 -12.22
CA HIS A 247 9.66 -4.50 -11.41
C HIS A 247 8.55 -3.81 -12.22
N ASP A 248 7.56 -4.58 -12.67
CA ASP A 248 6.42 -4.01 -13.37
C ASP A 248 5.43 -3.37 -12.38
N MET A 249 5.31 -2.06 -12.43
CA MET A 249 4.44 -1.25 -11.55
C MET A 249 3.10 -0.90 -12.21
N GLY A 250 2.93 -1.23 -13.49
CA GLY A 250 1.73 -0.91 -14.25
C GLY A 250 1.51 0.59 -14.41
N ASP A 251 0.24 1.01 -14.38
CA ASP A 251 -0.14 2.42 -14.47
C ASP A 251 -0.08 3.09 -13.09
N VAL A 252 0.85 4.02 -12.93
CA VAL A 252 1.06 4.81 -11.70
C VAL A 252 0.50 6.24 -11.80
N SER A 253 -0.27 6.56 -12.84
CA SER A 253 -0.87 7.90 -13.06
C SER A 253 -1.65 8.40 -11.86
N HIS A 254 -2.34 7.49 -11.17
CA HIS A 254 -3.12 7.78 -9.96
C HIS A 254 -2.27 8.27 -8.78
N MET A 255 -0.96 8.09 -8.81
CA MET A 255 -0.05 8.53 -7.76
C MET A 255 0.26 10.04 -7.79
N LEU A 256 -0.15 10.74 -8.85
CA LEU A 256 0.01 12.21 -8.93
C LEU A 256 -1.00 12.94 -8.04
N THR A 257 -2.22 12.42 -7.91
CA THR A 257 -3.34 13.14 -7.28
C THR A 257 -3.59 12.69 -5.85
N TYR A 258 -3.12 13.48 -4.89
CA TYR A 258 -3.59 13.39 -3.49
C TYR A 258 -4.99 14.00 -3.29
N ALA A 259 -5.41 14.94 -4.13
CA ALA A 259 -6.36 15.94 -3.69
C ALA A 259 -7.69 16.01 -4.45
N THR A 260 -7.90 15.29 -5.54
CA THR A 260 -9.07 15.61 -6.38
C THR A 260 -10.14 14.54 -6.49
N GLY A 261 -9.98 13.45 -5.80
CA GLY A 261 -10.97 12.38 -5.87
C GLY A 261 -10.86 11.48 -4.67
N ALA A 262 -11.14 12.04 -3.54
CA ALA A 262 -11.09 11.34 -2.28
C ALA A 262 -12.17 10.26 -2.19
N GLY A 263 -11.99 9.18 -2.89
CA GLY A 263 -12.70 7.94 -2.61
C GLY A 263 -11.85 7.04 -1.71
N LEU A 264 -12.50 6.17 -0.97
CA LEU A 264 -11.86 5.14 -0.14
C LEU A 264 -10.77 4.37 -0.90
N SER A 265 -11.05 3.99 -2.15
CA SER A 265 -10.15 3.23 -3.01
C SER A 265 -8.82 3.96 -3.25
N THR A 266 -8.89 5.25 -3.59
CA THR A 266 -7.70 6.09 -3.81
C THR A 266 -6.88 6.22 -2.52
N SER A 267 -7.53 6.55 -1.41
CA SER A 267 -6.86 6.69 -0.11
C SER A 267 -6.18 5.39 0.36
N ILE A 268 -6.78 4.23 0.11
CA ILE A 268 -6.15 2.94 0.40
C ILE A 268 -4.97 2.69 -0.53
N MET A 269 -5.08 2.94 -1.82
CA MET A 269 -3.99 2.71 -2.79
C MET A 269 -2.74 3.54 -2.48
N GLU A 270 -2.90 4.74 -1.95
CA GLU A 270 -1.80 5.61 -1.54
C GLU A 270 -1.07 5.10 -0.30
N VAL A 271 -1.83 4.68 0.71
CA VAL A 271 -1.30 4.34 2.04
C VAL A 271 -0.85 2.88 2.12
N LYS A 272 -1.54 1.99 1.42
CA LYS A 272 -1.26 0.54 1.44
C LYS A 272 0.20 0.19 1.18
N PRO A 273 0.88 0.72 0.13
CA PRO A 273 2.29 0.41 -0.11
C PRO A 273 3.21 0.86 1.04
N LEU A 274 2.90 2.00 1.66
CA LEU A 274 3.70 2.55 2.76
C LEU A 274 3.62 1.67 4.02
N VAL A 275 2.44 1.16 4.36
CA VAL A 275 2.29 0.24 5.50
C VAL A 275 2.78 -1.16 5.16
N GLU A 276 2.60 -1.66 3.93
CA GLU A 276 3.13 -2.97 3.50
C GLU A 276 4.65 -3.00 3.55
N LYS A 277 5.31 -1.90 3.17
CA LYS A 277 6.76 -1.76 3.34
C LYS A 277 7.16 -1.92 4.81
N ARG A 278 6.49 -1.21 5.74
CA ARG A 278 6.79 -1.30 7.18
C ARG A 278 6.56 -2.70 7.74
N ILE A 279 5.52 -3.38 7.28
CA ILE A 279 5.24 -4.76 7.65
C ILE A 279 6.38 -5.67 7.18
N SER A 280 6.76 -5.57 5.90
CA SER A 280 7.85 -6.36 5.32
C SER A 280 9.18 -6.09 6.01
N ASP A 281 9.57 -4.82 6.20
CA ASP A 281 10.80 -4.43 6.90
C ASP A 281 10.85 -5.04 8.32
N SER A 282 9.71 -5.12 9.01
CA SER A 282 9.64 -5.70 10.36
C SER A 282 9.74 -7.24 10.35
N LEU A 283 9.00 -7.91 9.48
CA LEU A 283 8.92 -9.38 9.45
C LEU A 283 10.16 -10.02 8.80
N CYS A 284 10.79 -9.34 7.85
CA CYS A 284 12.02 -9.78 7.19
C CYS A 284 13.30 -9.50 8.00
N ALA A 285 13.23 -8.75 9.09
CA ALA A 285 14.38 -8.46 9.96
C ALA A 285 14.89 -9.70 10.74
N SER A 286 14.16 -10.82 10.73
CA SER A 286 14.58 -12.07 11.37
C SER A 286 15.82 -12.66 10.70
N LYS A 287 16.78 -13.13 11.51
CA LYS A 287 17.96 -13.87 11.02
C LYS A 287 17.65 -15.29 10.53
N HIS A 288 16.42 -15.75 10.72
CA HIS A 288 15.98 -17.11 10.37
C HIS A 288 15.03 -17.05 9.18
N SER A 289 15.52 -17.30 7.96
CA SER A 289 14.78 -17.16 6.71
C SER A 289 13.44 -17.91 6.72
N ARG A 290 13.42 -19.21 7.11
CA ARG A 290 12.18 -19.99 7.16
C ARG A 290 11.11 -19.39 8.10
N LEU A 291 11.52 -18.71 9.17
CA LEU A 291 10.58 -18.03 10.07
C LEU A 291 10.06 -16.75 9.42
N SER A 292 10.93 -15.97 8.76
CA SER A 292 10.50 -14.80 7.95
C SER A 292 9.53 -15.20 6.86
N ASP A 293 9.83 -16.26 6.09
CA ASP A 293 8.96 -16.76 5.03
C ASP A 293 7.58 -17.16 5.58
N ALA A 294 7.54 -17.84 6.73
CA ALA A 294 6.29 -18.23 7.37
C ALA A 294 5.46 -17.03 7.88
N MET A 295 6.12 -15.98 8.41
CA MET A 295 5.45 -14.74 8.84
C MET A 295 4.94 -13.92 7.64
N MET A 296 5.66 -13.92 6.52
CA MET A 296 5.28 -13.20 5.30
C MET A 296 4.19 -13.90 4.48
N HIS A 297 4.02 -15.20 4.64
CA HIS A 297 3.19 -16.04 3.79
C HIS A 297 1.77 -15.50 3.55
N LEU A 298 1.02 -15.16 4.62
CA LEU A 298 -0.32 -14.58 4.50
C LEU A 298 -0.30 -13.10 4.05
N ILE A 299 0.81 -12.39 4.26
CA ILE A 299 1.00 -11.02 3.76
C ILE A 299 1.12 -11.06 2.23
N GLU A 300 1.94 -11.94 1.68
CA GLU A 300 2.14 -12.12 0.23
C GLU A 300 0.88 -12.63 -0.48
N GLY A 301 0.02 -13.38 0.22
CA GLY A 301 -1.31 -13.78 -0.26
C GLY A 301 -2.27 -12.62 -0.54
N GLY A 302 -1.83 -11.38 -0.32
CA GLY A 302 -2.59 -10.18 -0.65
C GLY A 302 -3.60 -9.76 0.43
N GLY A 303 -4.54 -8.91 0.03
CA GLY A 303 -5.58 -8.35 0.91
C GLY A 303 -5.71 -6.83 0.78
N LYS A 304 -6.82 -6.29 1.26
CA LYS A 304 -7.14 -4.84 1.16
C LYS A 304 -6.38 -3.99 2.18
N ARG A 305 -5.77 -4.60 3.21
CA ARG A 305 -5.04 -3.91 4.30
C ARG A 305 -5.88 -2.84 5.00
N LEU A 306 -7.17 -3.04 5.14
CA LEU A 306 -8.07 -2.04 5.75
C LEU A 306 -7.63 -1.66 7.16
N ARG A 307 -7.27 -2.64 8.00
CA ARG A 307 -6.85 -2.38 9.38
C ARG A 307 -5.53 -1.63 9.44
N ALA A 308 -4.62 -1.91 8.51
CA ALA A 308 -3.34 -1.23 8.39
C ALA A 308 -3.46 0.24 7.98
N THR A 309 -4.41 0.55 7.08
CA THR A 309 -4.59 1.91 6.54
C THR A 309 -5.52 2.76 7.40
N LEU A 310 -6.36 2.14 8.21
CA LEU A 310 -7.42 2.81 8.95
C LEU A 310 -6.93 3.86 9.97
N PRO A 311 -5.87 3.62 10.78
CA PRO A 311 -5.36 4.64 11.71
C PRO A 311 -4.96 5.93 11.00
N TRP A 312 -4.35 5.81 9.82
CA TRP A 312 -3.97 6.96 9.00
C TRP A 312 -5.18 7.68 8.41
N LEU A 313 -6.16 6.95 7.85
CA LEU A 313 -7.40 7.53 7.32
C LEU A 313 -8.19 8.30 8.38
N VAL A 314 -8.30 7.70 9.57
CA VAL A 314 -8.97 8.35 10.71
C VAL A 314 -8.19 9.58 11.18
N GLY A 315 -6.87 9.46 11.34
CA GLY A 315 -6.03 10.60 11.70
C GLY A 315 -6.22 11.78 10.76
N LYS A 316 -6.19 11.50 9.45
CA LYS A 316 -6.45 12.48 8.39
C LYS A 316 -7.85 13.10 8.44
N ALA A 317 -8.84 12.37 8.93
CA ALA A 317 -10.21 12.85 9.02
C ALA A 317 -10.43 13.84 10.18
N VAL A 318 -9.64 13.74 11.27
CA VAL A 318 -9.92 14.47 12.51
C VAL A 318 -8.77 15.34 13.01
N GLY A 319 -7.61 15.35 12.32
CA GLY A 319 -6.46 16.14 12.73
C GLY A 319 -5.27 16.01 11.78
N ASP A 320 -4.05 16.12 12.31
CA ASP A 320 -2.82 16.05 11.54
C ASP A 320 -2.37 14.59 11.34
N SER A 321 -2.21 14.18 10.09
CA SER A 321 -1.60 12.89 9.77
C SER A 321 -0.07 12.98 9.83
N HIS A 322 0.58 11.98 10.40
CA HIS A 322 2.05 11.88 10.45
C HIS A 322 2.52 10.42 10.30
N SER A 323 3.80 10.22 9.97
CA SER A 323 4.35 8.90 9.63
C SER A 323 4.18 7.83 10.73
N GLY A 324 4.12 8.21 12.00
CA GLY A 324 3.88 7.29 13.11
C GLY A 324 2.54 6.56 13.03
N LEU A 325 1.52 7.13 12.36
CA LEU A 325 0.25 6.46 12.10
C LEU A 325 0.41 5.23 11.17
N LEU A 326 1.37 5.27 10.27
CA LEU A 326 1.72 4.14 9.40
C LEU A 326 2.38 3.00 10.19
N ASP A 327 3.23 3.34 11.18
CA ASP A 327 3.85 2.36 12.06
C ASP A 327 2.80 1.67 12.96
N ILE A 328 1.86 2.44 13.49
CA ILE A 328 0.72 1.92 14.25
C ILE A 328 -0.13 0.99 13.38
N GLY A 329 -0.46 1.41 12.15
CA GLY A 329 -1.22 0.61 11.20
C GLY A 329 -0.51 -0.71 10.86
N ALA A 330 0.80 -0.66 10.63
CA ALA A 330 1.63 -1.84 10.39
C ALA A 330 1.62 -2.78 11.61
N ALA A 331 1.76 -2.27 12.83
CA ALA A 331 1.71 -3.08 14.05
C ALA A 331 0.35 -3.78 14.23
N ILE A 332 -0.76 -3.08 13.99
CA ILE A 332 -2.11 -3.67 14.06
C ILE A 332 -2.31 -4.74 12.98
N GLU A 333 -1.83 -4.53 11.76
CA GLU A 333 -1.93 -5.53 10.68
C GLU A 333 -1.07 -6.76 10.97
N ILE A 334 0.12 -6.61 11.57
CA ILE A 334 0.95 -7.72 12.01
C ILE A 334 0.19 -8.53 13.08
N VAL A 335 -0.44 -7.86 14.06
CA VAL A 335 -1.31 -8.53 15.05
C VAL A 335 -2.46 -9.26 14.36
N HIS A 336 -3.13 -8.62 13.39
CA HIS A 336 -4.23 -9.28 12.67
C HIS A 336 -3.76 -10.55 11.95
N ASN A 337 -2.60 -10.51 11.27
CA ASN A 337 -2.09 -11.71 10.59
C ASN A 337 -1.60 -12.77 11.59
N PHE A 338 -1.03 -12.38 12.74
CA PHE A 338 -0.77 -13.31 13.85
C PHE A 338 -2.04 -14.06 14.27
N THR A 339 -3.16 -13.34 14.47
CA THR A 339 -4.42 -14.00 14.85
C THR A 339 -4.92 -14.95 13.78
N LEU A 340 -4.79 -14.60 12.47
CA LEU A 340 -5.16 -15.50 11.38
C LEU A 340 -4.33 -16.79 11.37
N VAL A 341 -3.01 -16.70 11.61
CA VAL A 341 -2.12 -17.89 11.67
C VAL A 341 -2.54 -18.82 12.79
N HIS A 342 -2.92 -18.29 13.96
CA HIS A 342 -3.37 -19.10 15.10
C HIS A 342 -4.82 -19.56 14.96
N ASP A 343 -5.72 -18.76 14.39
CA ASP A 343 -7.09 -19.15 14.10
C ASP A 343 -7.13 -20.36 13.14
N ASP A 344 -6.36 -20.34 12.04
CA ASP A 344 -6.26 -21.46 11.10
C ASP A 344 -5.83 -22.77 11.75
N ILE A 345 -5.00 -22.68 12.83
CA ILE A 345 -4.60 -23.86 13.62
C ILE A 345 -5.74 -24.33 14.54
N MET A 346 -6.48 -23.39 15.15
CA MET A 346 -7.56 -23.70 16.09
C MET A 346 -8.81 -24.24 15.37
N ASP A 347 -9.08 -23.72 14.17
CA ASP A 347 -10.24 -24.06 13.35
C ASP A 347 -9.96 -25.24 12.41
N ASP A 348 -8.70 -25.78 12.39
CA ASP A 348 -8.21 -26.83 11.48
C ASP A 348 -8.42 -26.49 9.99
N ASP A 349 -8.26 -25.20 9.65
CA ASP A 349 -8.44 -24.68 8.29
C ASP A 349 -7.19 -24.91 7.43
N ASP A 350 -7.32 -25.71 6.37
CA ASP A 350 -6.19 -26.05 5.46
C ASP A 350 -5.77 -24.88 4.57
N THR A 351 -6.65 -23.92 4.28
CA THR A 351 -6.41 -22.85 3.30
C THR A 351 -6.87 -21.48 3.77
N ARG A 352 -6.11 -20.44 3.39
CA ARG A 352 -6.43 -19.03 3.65
C ARG A 352 -6.08 -18.17 2.44
N ARG A 353 -7.02 -17.35 1.96
CA ARG A 353 -6.84 -16.46 0.79
C ARG A 353 -6.37 -17.19 -0.47
N GLY A 354 -6.79 -18.44 -0.69
CA GLY A 354 -6.37 -19.26 -1.82
C GLY A 354 -4.96 -19.86 -1.71
N LEU A 355 -4.27 -19.66 -0.58
CA LEU A 355 -3.00 -20.31 -0.25
C LEU A 355 -3.22 -21.39 0.82
N ASN A 356 -2.27 -22.32 0.95
CA ASN A 356 -2.22 -23.21 2.10
C ASN A 356 -2.10 -22.37 3.39
N ALA A 357 -2.79 -22.78 4.46
CA ALA A 357 -2.57 -22.20 5.78
C ALA A 357 -1.11 -22.38 6.23
N VAL A 358 -0.59 -21.49 7.08
CA VAL A 358 0.83 -21.49 7.47
C VAL A 358 1.23 -22.81 8.14
N HIS A 359 0.34 -23.44 8.90
CA HIS A 359 0.62 -24.73 9.57
C HIS A 359 0.67 -25.89 8.57
N ILE A 360 -0.01 -25.79 7.44
CA ILE A 360 0.06 -26.77 6.34
C ILE A 360 1.35 -26.59 5.56
N GLU A 361 1.71 -25.36 5.17
CA GLU A 361 2.87 -25.06 4.34
C GLU A 361 4.21 -25.22 5.09
N TYR A 362 4.28 -24.74 6.33
CA TYR A 362 5.54 -24.70 7.12
C TYR A 362 5.56 -25.68 8.29
N GLY A 363 4.44 -26.36 8.58
CA GLY A 363 4.26 -27.25 9.71
C GLY A 363 3.86 -26.54 11.00
N LEU A 364 3.06 -27.22 11.83
CA LEU A 364 2.45 -26.69 13.06
C LEU A 364 3.45 -25.99 14.01
N PRO A 365 4.65 -26.56 14.32
CA PRO A 365 5.60 -25.87 15.21
C PRO A 365 6.11 -24.54 14.65
N THR A 366 6.29 -24.44 13.31
CA THR A 366 6.76 -23.22 12.67
C THR A 366 5.64 -22.17 12.65
N ALA A 367 4.40 -22.57 12.41
CA ALA A 367 3.26 -21.67 12.42
C ALA A 367 3.02 -21.05 13.80
N ILE A 368 3.11 -21.85 14.88
CA ILE A 368 3.02 -21.31 16.25
C ILE A 368 4.15 -20.31 16.52
N ASN A 369 5.40 -20.66 16.18
CA ASN A 369 6.53 -19.74 16.35
C ASN A 369 6.39 -18.47 15.50
N ALA A 370 5.83 -18.56 14.28
CA ALA A 370 5.58 -17.41 13.42
C ALA A 370 4.58 -16.46 14.07
N GLY A 371 3.46 -16.96 14.57
CA GLY A 371 2.47 -16.14 15.29
C GLY A 371 3.05 -15.47 16.54
N ASP A 372 3.78 -16.22 17.37
CA ASP A 372 4.41 -15.68 18.59
C ASP A 372 5.44 -14.58 18.26
N ALA A 373 6.26 -14.79 17.20
CA ALA A 373 7.22 -13.81 16.74
C ALA A 373 6.53 -12.56 16.18
N MET A 374 5.48 -12.71 15.36
CA MET A 374 4.69 -11.60 14.83
C MET A 374 4.10 -10.73 15.94
N LEU A 375 3.56 -11.33 17.00
CA LEU A 375 3.05 -10.59 18.14
C LEU A 375 4.14 -9.75 18.82
N ALA A 376 5.33 -10.32 19.04
CA ALA A 376 6.47 -9.59 19.61
C ALA A 376 6.93 -8.44 18.68
N ILE A 377 7.07 -8.72 17.37
CA ILE A 377 7.50 -7.76 16.35
C ILE A 377 6.50 -6.58 16.24
N ALA A 378 5.20 -6.82 16.39
CA ALA A 378 4.19 -5.75 16.40
C ALA A 378 4.47 -4.73 17.53
N PHE A 379 4.84 -5.19 18.73
CA PHE A 379 5.23 -4.30 19.83
C PHE A 379 6.58 -3.61 19.57
N GLU A 380 7.57 -4.30 18.98
CA GLU A 380 8.84 -3.69 18.58
C GLU A 380 8.61 -2.55 17.58
N ARG A 381 7.78 -2.80 16.56
CA ARG A 381 7.41 -1.79 15.54
C ARG A 381 6.76 -0.57 16.18
N LEU A 382 5.80 -0.79 17.09
CA LEU A 382 5.09 0.28 17.77
C LEU A 382 6.01 1.12 18.67
N VAL A 383 6.93 0.49 19.39
CA VAL A 383 7.92 1.18 20.24
C VAL A 383 8.92 1.97 19.39
N GLY A 384 9.24 1.49 18.19
CA GLY A 384 10.12 2.15 17.23
C GLY A 384 9.43 3.19 16.35
N ALA A 385 8.12 3.44 16.54
CA ALA A 385 7.37 4.37 15.70
C ALA A 385 7.93 5.79 15.76
N LYS A 386 8.18 6.37 14.59
CA LYS A 386 8.80 7.70 14.47
C LYS A 386 7.76 8.80 14.73
N GLY A 387 8.19 9.94 15.31
CA GLY A 387 7.33 11.10 15.54
C GLY A 387 6.39 10.97 16.75
N LEU A 388 6.49 9.90 17.56
CA LEU A 388 5.76 9.72 18.81
C LEU A 388 6.66 10.02 20.01
N ASP A 389 6.10 10.68 21.03
CA ASP A 389 6.81 10.80 22.30
C ASP A 389 6.66 9.52 23.16
N HIS A 390 7.50 9.37 24.17
CA HIS A 390 7.49 8.18 25.05
C HIS A 390 6.16 7.96 25.78
N LYS A 391 5.39 9.03 26.03
CA LYS A 391 4.09 8.93 26.70
C LYS A 391 3.05 8.34 25.75
N ASP A 392 3.05 8.81 24.50
CA ASP A 392 2.14 8.33 23.46
C ASP A 392 2.46 6.88 23.09
N VAL A 393 3.74 6.53 22.90
CA VAL A 393 4.17 5.13 22.72
C VAL A 393 3.66 4.24 23.87
N GLY A 394 3.79 4.66 25.14
CA GLY A 394 3.29 3.92 26.28
C GLY A 394 1.78 3.71 26.25
N ALA A 395 1.01 4.74 25.84
CA ALA A 395 -0.43 4.64 25.69
C ALA A 395 -0.82 3.67 24.56
N MET A 396 -0.11 3.73 23.42
CA MET A 396 -0.36 2.85 22.28
C MET A 396 -0.03 1.38 22.60
N VAL A 397 1.09 1.11 23.28
CA VAL A 397 1.45 -0.25 23.73
C VAL A 397 0.36 -0.82 24.64
N ASN A 398 -0.15 -0.03 25.57
CA ASN A 398 -1.25 -0.44 26.47
C ASN A 398 -2.52 -0.76 25.65
N ARG A 399 -2.87 0.11 24.69
CA ARG A 399 -4.07 -0.06 23.85
C ARG A 399 -3.97 -1.29 22.94
N LEU A 400 -2.82 -1.51 22.32
CA LEU A 400 -2.56 -2.70 21.50
C LEU A 400 -2.65 -3.98 22.35
N ALA A 401 -2.05 -4.00 23.55
CA ALA A 401 -2.11 -5.14 24.46
C ALA A 401 -3.56 -5.44 24.92
N TRP A 402 -4.34 -4.40 25.22
CA TRP A 402 -5.76 -4.54 25.51
C TRP A 402 -6.53 -5.14 24.34
N MET A 403 -6.28 -4.66 23.12
CA MET A 403 -6.90 -5.18 21.89
C MET A 403 -6.59 -6.67 21.71
N VAL A 404 -5.32 -7.07 21.80
CA VAL A 404 -4.89 -8.47 21.67
C VAL A 404 -5.62 -9.36 22.69
N ARG A 405 -5.69 -8.92 23.96
CA ARG A 405 -6.41 -9.66 24.99
C ARG A 405 -7.90 -9.80 24.66
N ARG A 406 -8.56 -8.71 24.20
CA ARG A 406 -9.99 -8.77 23.82
C ARG A 406 -10.24 -9.70 22.63
N VAL A 407 -9.33 -9.71 21.64
CA VAL A 407 -9.42 -10.64 20.49
C VAL A 407 -9.30 -12.09 20.96
N SER A 408 -8.37 -12.38 21.87
CA SER A 408 -8.23 -13.72 22.45
C SER A 408 -9.45 -14.16 23.27
N GLU A 409 -10.06 -13.23 24.03
CA GLU A 409 -11.31 -13.49 24.75
C GLU A 409 -12.47 -13.79 23.79
N GLY A 410 -12.59 -13.03 22.69
CA GLY A 410 -13.60 -13.26 21.65
C GLY A 410 -13.41 -14.59 20.92
N GLN A 411 -12.18 -14.96 20.56
CA GLN A 411 -11.87 -16.27 19.94
C GLN A 411 -12.18 -17.42 20.91
N GLN A 412 -11.89 -17.26 22.20
CA GLN A 412 -12.23 -18.28 23.19
C GLN A 412 -13.74 -18.49 23.32
N LEU A 413 -14.54 -17.42 23.27
CA LEU A 413 -16.00 -17.51 23.26
C LEU A 413 -16.52 -18.21 22.01
N ASP A 414 -15.95 -17.92 20.83
CA ASP A 414 -16.33 -18.55 19.57
C ASP A 414 -16.14 -20.07 19.62
N ILE A 415 -14.98 -20.54 20.09
CA ILE A 415 -14.69 -21.95 20.32
C ILE A 415 -15.68 -22.58 21.33
N GLU A 416 -15.94 -21.91 22.48
CA GLU A 416 -16.87 -22.43 23.49
C GLU A 416 -18.32 -22.53 22.99
N PHE A 417 -18.73 -21.68 22.04
CA PHE A 417 -20.10 -21.66 21.53
C PHE A 417 -20.43 -22.87 20.68
N GLU A 418 -19.45 -23.56 20.09
CA GLU A 418 -19.67 -24.82 19.35
C GLU A 418 -20.27 -25.90 20.24
N ASP A 419 -19.80 -26.01 21.49
CA ASP A 419 -20.27 -27.02 22.47
C ASP A 419 -21.45 -26.53 23.34
N ARG A 420 -21.77 -25.22 23.30
CA ARG A 420 -22.75 -24.61 24.20
C ARG A 420 -24.18 -24.88 23.73
N ILE A 421 -25.02 -25.42 24.61
CA ILE A 421 -26.42 -25.77 24.31
C ILE A 421 -27.25 -24.55 23.94
N ALA A 422 -27.03 -23.43 24.63
CA ALA A 422 -27.73 -22.17 24.42
C ALA A 422 -26.74 -21.00 24.43
N VAL A 423 -26.78 -20.20 23.37
CA VAL A 423 -26.05 -18.94 23.23
C VAL A 423 -27.08 -17.86 23.05
N SER A 424 -27.00 -16.78 23.86
CA SER A 424 -27.88 -15.62 23.72
C SER A 424 -27.38 -14.65 22.65
N GLU A 425 -28.25 -13.72 22.24
CA GLU A 425 -27.85 -12.62 21.36
C GLU A 425 -26.76 -11.74 22.02
N GLU A 426 -26.82 -11.53 23.34
CA GLU A 426 -25.83 -10.77 24.10
C GLU A 426 -24.47 -11.48 24.08
N ASP A 427 -24.43 -12.80 24.31
CA ASP A 427 -23.21 -13.62 24.19
C ASP A 427 -22.59 -13.48 22.80
N TYR A 428 -23.41 -13.55 21.74
CA TYR A 428 -22.95 -13.41 20.36
C TYR A 428 -22.32 -12.03 20.12
N PHE A 429 -22.99 -10.94 20.54
CA PHE A 429 -22.43 -9.59 20.36
C PHE A 429 -21.14 -9.41 21.16
N GLU A 430 -21.02 -9.96 22.37
CA GLU A 430 -19.78 -9.94 23.15
C GLU A 430 -18.64 -10.65 22.40
N MET A 431 -18.92 -11.80 21.80
CA MET A 431 -17.95 -12.58 21.02
C MET A 431 -17.49 -11.82 19.78
N ILE A 432 -18.40 -11.31 18.93
CA ILE A 432 -18.01 -10.60 17.70
C ILE A 432 -17.37 -9.23 17.99
N GLU A 433 -17.76 -8.57 19.08
CA GLU A 433 -17.08 -7.38 19.55
C GLU A 433 -15.62 -7.69 19.85
N GLY A 434 -15.36 -8.71 20.66
CA GLY A 434 -13.99 -9.13 21.02
C GLY A 434 -13.21 -9.63 19.83
N LYS A 435 -13.72 -10.63 19.10
CA LYS A 435 -13.01 -11.29 17.98
C LYS A 435 -12.71 -10.33 16.82
N THR A 436 -13.65 -9.45 16.47
CA THR A 436 -13.59 -8.66 15.22
C THR A 436 -13.63 -7.15 15.43
N ALA A 437 -14.65 -6.62 16.13
CA ALA A 437 -14.93 -5.19 16.14
C ALA A 437 -13.90 -4.38 16.92
N VAL A 438 -13.30 -4.94 17.96
CA VAL A 438 -12.29 -4.27 18.77
C VAL A 438 -11.06 -3.83 17.99
N MET A 439 -10.71 -4.49 16.88
CA MET A 439 -9.62 -4.05 16.01
C MET A 439 -9.97 -2.77 15.27
N PHE A 440 -11.19 -2.66 14.73
CA PHE A 440 -11.66 -1.44 14.06
C PHE A 440 -11.77 -0.28 15.05
N LEU A 441 -12.33 -0.54 16.24
CA LEU A 441 -12.38 0.44 17.33
C LEU A 441 -10.98 0.94 17.67
N THR A 442 -10.01 0.03 17.85
CA THR A 442 -8.63 0.40 18.20
C THR A 442 -7.98 1.23 17.11
N CYS A 443 -8.13 0.85 15.82
CA CYS A 443 -7.63 1.64 14.70
C CYS A 443 -8.16 3.08 14.74
N ALA A 444 -9.47 3.24 14.96
CA ALA A 444 -10.11 4.55 14.98
C ALA A 444 -9.71 5.39 16.20
N GLU A 445 -9.68 4.79 17.38
CA GLU A 445 -9.26 5.47 18.63
C GLU A 445 -7.80 5.93 18.58
N VAL A 446 -6.89 5.04 18.16
CA VAL A 446 -5.46 5.40 18.11
C VAL A 446 -5.17 6.39 16.99
N GLY A 447 -5.83 6.24 15.85
CA GLY A 447 -5.71 7.17 14.74
C GLY A 447 -6.10 8.59 15.13
N SER A 448 -7.26 8.76 15.75
CA SER A 448 -7.75 10.07 16.20
C SER A 448 -6.92 10.66 17.35
N ARG A 449 -6.54 9.85 18.33
CA ARG A 449 -5.69 10.28 19.46
C ARG A 449 -4.33 10.81 18.97
N MET A 450 -3.70 10.08 18.06
CA MET A 450 -2.38 10.45 17.54
C MET A 450 -2.42 11.63 16.57
N ALA A 451 -3.56 11.89 15.95
CA ALA A 451 -3.81 13.10 15.16
C ALA A 451 -4.11 14.35 16.01
N GLY A 452 -4.08 14.23 17.33
CA GLY A 452 -4.30 15.36 18.26
C GLY A 452 -5.76 15.75 18.45
N ALA A 453 -6.71 14.86 18.14
CA ALA A 453 -8.13 15.09 18.38
C ALA A 453 -8.44 15.24 19.87
N ASP A 454 -9.51 15.93 20.20
CA ASP A 454 -10.02 16.03 21.58
C ASP A 454 -10.71 14.73 22.03
N ASP A 455 -10.94 14.59 23.34
CA ASP A 455 -11.51 13.37 23.91
C ASP A 455 -12.91 13.05 23.37
N GLU A 456 -13.72 14.05 23.01
CA GLU A 456 -15.06 13.84 22.43
C GLU A 456 -14.97 13.26 21.01
N THR A 457 -14.09 13.80 20.19
CA THR A 457 -13.79 13.31 18.84
C THR A 457 -13.18 11.90 18.88
N ILE A 458 -12.23 11.65 19.80
CA ILE A 458 -11.64 10.31 20.00
C ILE A 458 -12.73 9.28 20.34
N GLN A 459 -13.64 9.60 21.27
CA GLN A 459 -14.73 8.70 21.63
C GLN A 459 -15.70 8.48 20.46
N CYS A 460 -16.04 9.54 19.73
CA CYS A 460 -16.90 9.48 18.55
C CYS A 460 -16.30 8.54 17.48
N MET A 461 -15.00 8.64 17.23
CA MET A 461 -14.32 7.76 16.27
C MET A 461 -14.17 6.32 16.78
N ALA A 462 -13.99 6.12 18.09
CA ALA A 462 -14.00 4.79 18.69
C ALA A 462 -15.37 4.12 18.52
N ASP A 463 -16.46 4.86 18.76
CA ASP A 463 -17.86 4.39 18.58
C ASP A 463 -18.13 4.07 17.09
N TRP A 464 -17.64 4.90 16.17
CA TRP A 464 -17.69 4.64 14.74
C TRP A 464 -16.96 3.34 14.38
N GLY A 465 -15.73 3.16 14.85
CA GLY A 465 -14.93 1.97 14.58
C GLY A 465 -15.60 0.70 15.14
N LEU A 466 -16.19 0.77 16.33
CA LEU A 466 -16.96 -0.32 16.91
C LEU A 466 -18.17 -0.68 16.04
N ALA A 467 -18.94 0.32 15.63
CA ALA A 467 -20.14 0.11 14.82
C ALA A 467 -19.80 -0.49 13.43
N VAL A 468 -18.74 0.01 12.77
CA VAL A 468 -18.23 -0.56 11.51
C VAL A 468 -17.77 -2.00 11.70
N GLY A 469 -17.06 -2.33 12.77
CA GLY A 469 -16.58 -3.67 13.05
C GLY A 469 -17.70 -4.68 13.31
N LEU A 470 -18.74 -4.29 14.06
CA LEU A 470 -19.93 -5.12 14.29
C LEU A 470 -20.73 -5.32 13.00
N CYS A 471 -20.95 -4.25 12.21
CA CYS A 471 -21.58 -4.35 10.90
C CYS A 471 -20.78 -5.29 9.98
N PHE A 472 -19.45 -5.17 9.97
CA PHE A 472 -18.56 -6.02 9.17
C PHE A 472 -18.78 -7.50 9.47
N GLN A 473 -18.81 -7.91 10.75
CA GLN A 473 -18.99 -9.31 11.13
C GLN A 473 -20.39 -9.82 10.79
N LEU A 474 -21.44 -9.03 11.07
CA LEU A 474 -22.80 -9.40 10.70
C LEU A 474 -22.95 -9.62 9.19
N MET A 475 -22.27 -8.80 8.39
CA MET A 475 -22.26 -8.95 6.93
C MET A 475 -21.45 -10.16 6.48
N ASP A 476 -20.34 -10.52 7.15
CA ASP A 476 -19.60 -11.75 6.87
C ASP A 476 -20.48 -12.99 7.09
N ASP A 477 -21.20 -13.04 8.21
CA ASP A 477 -22.14 -14.15 8.52
C ASP A 477 -23.28 -14.21 7.50
N LEU A 478 -23.82 -13.07 7.06
CA LEU A 478 -24.85 -13.00 6.02
C LEU A 478 -24.35 -13.46 4.65
N ILE A 479 -23.10 -13.14 4.30
CA ILE A 479 -22.48 -13.55 3.04
C ILE A 479 -22.37 -15.07 2.97
N ASP A 480 -22.01 -15.76 4.04
CA ASP A 480 -21.95 -17.24 4.07
C ASP A 480 -23.30 -17.89 3.76
N VAL A 481 -24.41 -17.23 4.12
CA VAL A 481 -25.79 -17.74 3.90
C VAL A 481 -26.35 -17.35 2.54
N LEU A 482 -25.99 -16.15 2.01
CA LEU A 482 -26.66 -15.55 0.85
C LEU A 482 -25.89 -15.67 -0.46
N SER A 483 -24.57 -15.87 -0.41
CA SER A 483 -23.74 -15.94 -1.61
C SER A 483 -23.66 -17.36 -2.17
N ASP A 484 -23.47 -17.47 -3.48
CA ASP A 484 -23.16 -18.74 -4.11
C ASP A 484 -21.73 -19.20 -3.86
N SER A 485 -21.48 -20.51 -4.01
CA SER A 485 -20.17 -21.12 -3.75
C SER A 485 -19.05 -20.58 -4.66
N ASP A 486 -19.38 -20.13 -5.88
CA ASP A 486 -18.40 -19.59 -6.83
C ASP A 486 -17.89 -18.21 -6.36
N THR A 487 -18.77 -17.43 -5.73
CA THR A 487 -18.44 -16.11 -5.17
C THR A 487 -17.66 -16.22 -3.85
N LEU A 488 -17.99 -17.22 -3.01
CA LEU A 488 -17.37 -17.41 -1.69
C LEU A 488 -15.97 -18.04 -1.72
N GLY A 489 -15.70 -18.86 -2.74
CA GLY A 489 -14.50 -19.70 -2.77
C GLY A 489 -14.53 -20.86 -1.75
N LYS A 490 -15.66 -21.06 -1.06
CA LYS A 490 -15.98 -22.18 -0.17
C LYS A 490 -17.46 -22.56 -0.34
N PRO A 491 -17.92 -23.76 0.08
CA PRO A 491 -19.34 -24.09 0.04
C PRO A 491 -20.19 -23.11 0.84
N ALA A 492 -21.32 -22.64 0.29
CA ALA A 492 -22.26 -21.79 0.99
C ALA A 492 -22.85 -22.54 2.19
N GLY A 493 -23.04 -21.84 3.32
CA GLY A 493 -23.55 -22.43 4.56
C GLY A 493 -22.53 -23.29 5.31
N SER A 494 -21.23 -23.12 5.03
CA SER A 494 -20.17 -23.83 5.75
C SER A 494 -20.22 -23.57 7.26
N ASP A 495 -20.53 -22.35 7.68
CA ASP A 495 -20.65 -22.00 9.10
C ASP A 495 -21.81 -22.75 9.78
N LEU A 496 -22.90 -22.99 9.05
CA LEU A 496 -24.03 -23.77 9.54
C LEU A 496 -23.64 -25.24 9.75
N ALA A 497 -22.95 -25.85 8.78
CA ALA A 497 -22.46 -27.21 8.88
C ALA A 497 -21.45 -27.39 10.04
N GLN A 498 -20.55 -26.44 10.24
CA GLN A 498 -19.60 -26.41 11.35
C GLN A 498 -20.27 -26.20 12.73
N GLY A 499 -21.53 -25.75 12.76
CA GLY A 499 -22.27 -25.53 14.01
C GLY A 499 -22.09 -24.15 14.63
N LYS A 500 -21.55 -23.19 13.87
CA LYS A 500 -21.34 -21.83 14.36
C LYS A 500 -22.63 -21.17 14.80
N ARG A 501 -22.58 -20.49 15.93
CA ARG A 501 -23.72 -19.78 16.54
C ARG A 501 -23.82 -18.36 16.02
N THR A 502 -24.05 -18.22 14.69
CA THR A 502 -24.32 -16.90 14.10
C THR A 502 -25.62 -16.29 14.62
N LEU A 503 -25.81 -14.99 14.46
CA LEU A 503 -27.03 -14.30 14.90
C LEU A 503 -28.30 -14.92 14.26
N MET A 504 -28.22 -15.35 13.01
CA MET A 504 -29.30 -16.01 12.31
C MET A 504 -29.69 -17.34 12.97
N VAL A 505 -28.71 -18.15 13.33
CA VAL A 505 -28.91 -19.44 14.02
C VAL A 505 -29.50 -19.19 15.41
N ILE A 506 -28.99 -18.25 16.18
CA ILE A 506 -29.48 -17.89 17.51
C ILE A 506 -30.94 -17.43 17.44
N HIS A 507 -31.26 -16.52 16.51
CA HIS A 507 -32.62 -16.04 16.31
C HIS A 507 -33.57 -17.18 15.94
N ALA A 508 -33.20 -18.08 15.01
CA ALA A 508 -34.01 -19.22 14.64
C ALA A 508 -34.24 -20.21 15.82
N LEU A 509 -33.17 -20.50 16.59
CA LEU A 509 -33.26 -21.40 17.75
C LEU A 509 -34.12 -20.83 18.90
N SER A 510 -34.33 -19.53 18.96
CA SER A 510 -35.19 -18.86 19.96
C SER A 510 -36.69 -18.94 19.63
N GLN A 511 -37.04 -19.34 18.41
CA GLN A 511 -38.43 -19.42 17.95
C GLN A 511 -39.12 -20.70 18.40
N SER A 512 -40.47 -20.75 18.23
CA SER A 512 -41.28 -21.91 18.56
C SER A 512 -40.98 -23.06 17.62
N ASN A 513 -41.18 -24.29 18.08
CA ASN A 513 -41.00 -25.51 17.29
C ASN A 513 -41.78 -25.47 15.97
N SER A 514 -41.08 -25.71 14.87
CA SER A 514 -41.61 -25.77 13.51
C SER A 514 -40.82 -26.82 12.69
N SER A 515 -41.32 -27.15 11.50
CA SER A 515 -40.60 -28.03 10.55
C SER A 515 -39.27 -27.39 10.10
N GLU A 516 -39.26 -26.07 9.99
CA GLU A 516 -38.05 -25.29 9.63
C GLU A 516 -36.99 -25.41 10.71
N LEU A 517 -37.39 -25.33 11.99
CA LEU A 517 -36.46 -25.49 13.12
C LEU A 517 -35.89 -26.93 13.19
N ASP A 518 -36.70 -27.95 12.87
CA ASP A 518 -36.22 -29.33 12.82
C ASP A 518 -35.23 -29.55 11.68
N ASN A 519 -35.48 -28.95 10.49
CA ASN A 519 -34.54 -28.96 9.37
C ASN A 519 -33.21 -28.28 9.74
N LEU A 520 -33.26 -27.11 10.35
CA LEU A 520 -32.06 -26.39 10.82
C LEU A 520 -31.23 -27.23 11.79
N LYS A 521 -31.88 -27.81 12.81
CA LYS A 521 -31.21 -28.67 13.81
C LYS A 521 -30.62 -29.93 13.22
N SER A 522 -31.16 -30.41 12.09
CA SER A 522 -30.68 -31.62 11.43
C SER A 522 -29.34 -31.46 10.73
N VAL A 523 -28.92 -30.25 10.40
CA VAL A 523 -27.65 -29.95 9.72
C VAL A 523 -26.64 -29.25 10.62
N LEU A 524 -27.11 -28.51 11.62
CA LEU A 524 -26.25 -27.69 12.52
C LEU A 524 -25.22 -28.57 13.24
N GLY A 525 -23.94 -28.34 12.99
CA GLY A 525 -22.81 -29.02 13.64
C GLY A 525 -22.51 -30.41 13.11
N LYS A 526 -23.01 -30.79 11.90
CA LYS A 526 -22.66 -32.07 11.24
C LYS A 526 -21.26 -32.10 10.64
N GLY A 527 -20.63 -30.96 10.45
CA GLY A 527 -19.33 -30.86 9.79
C GLY A 527 -19.32 -31.45 8.39
N GLU A 528 -18.33 -32.27 8.09
CA GLU A 528 -18.18 -32.96 6.79
C GLU A 528 -19.27 -34.01 6.49
N ASP A 529 -20.01 -34.45 7.50
CA ASP A 529 -21.11 -35.40 7.33
C ASP A 529 -22.40 -34.73 6.78
N ALA A 530 -22.44 -33.38 6.70
CA ALA A 530 -23.57 -32.66 6.15
C ALA A 530 -23.62 -32.77 4.63
N THR A 531 -24.75 -33.23 4.10
CA THR A 531 -24.97 -33.23 2.64
C THR A 531 -25.37 -31.84 2.15
N GLN A 532 -25.07 -31.51 0.88
CA GLN A 532 -25.46 -30.23 0.28
C GLN A 532 -27.00 -30.02 0.35
N GLU A 533 -27.79 -31.05 0.16
CA GLU A 533 -29.28 -30.98 0.27
C GLU A 533 -29.73 -30.56 1.69
N GLU A 534 -29.05 -31.06 2.74
CA GLU A 534 -29.34 -30.70 4.13
C GLU A 534 -28.93 -29.26 4.42
N ILE A 535 -27.77 -28.81 3.91
CA ILE A 535 -27.30 -27.43 4.02
C ILE A 535 -28.30 -26.50 3.34
N ASP A 536 -28.67 -26.76 2.09
CA ASP A 536 -29.63 -25.95 1.33
C ASP A 536 -30.98 -25.85 2.04
N LEU A 537 -31.45 -26.95 2.64
CA LEU A 537 -32.68 -26.98 3.41
C LEU A 537 -32.57 -26.16 4.71
N GLY A 538 -31.40 -26.21 5.38
CA GLY A 538 -31.09 -25.39 6.56
C GLY A 538 -31.10 -23.91 6.23
N LEU A 539 -30.42 -23.50 5.15
CA LEU A 539 -30.37 -22.10 4.68
C LEU A 539 -31.77 -21.59 4.30
N LEU A 540 -32.55 -22.40 3.58
CA LEU A 540 -33.94 -22.07 3.26
C LEU A 540 -34.81 -21.90 4.52
N SER A 541 -34.54 -22.69 5.57
CA SER A 541 -35.26 -22.61 6.83
C SER A 541 -34.91 -21.33 7.59
N LEU A 542 -33.65 -20.92 7.63
CA LEU A 542 -33.22 -19.62 8.20
C LEU A 542 -33.95 -18.45 7.53
N ASN A 543 -34.08 -18.48 6.21
CA ASN A 543 -34.77 -17.43 5.45
C ASN A 543 -36.28 -17.43 5.77
N LYS A 544 -36.97 -18.59 5.74
CA LYS A 544 -38.39 -18.71 6.06
C LYS A 544 -38.75 -18.29 7.49
N MET A 545 -37.84 -18.49 8.42
CA MET A 545 -37.98 -18.09 9.83
C MET A 545 -37.69 -16.58 10.04
N GLY A 546 -37.39 -15.83 8.98
CA GLY A 546 -37.07 -14.39 9.05
C GLY A 546 -35.73 -14.09 9.75
N SER A 547 -34.86 -15.09 9.95
CA SER A 547 -33.60 -14.93 10.67
C SER A 547 -32.56 -14.18 9.87
N VAL A 548 -32.60 -14.30 8.55
CA VAL A 548 -31.75 -13.55 7.61
C VAL A 548 -32.12 -12.07 7.64
N ASP A 549 -33.41 -11.76 7.56
CA ASP A 549 -33.89 -10.36 7.63
C ASP A 549 -33.55 -9.72 8.98
N TYR A 550 -33.69 -10.48 10.08
CA TYR A 550 -33.31 -10.02 11.42
C TYR A 550 -31.82 -9.64 11.51
N ALA A 551 -30.92 -10.47 10.99
CA ALA A 551 -29.51 -10.17 10.97
C ALA A 551 -29.19 -8.95 10.07
N ARG A 552 -29.88 -8.83 8.93
CA ARG A 552 -29.74 -7.66 8.05
C ARG A 552 -30.17 -6.36 8.74
N GLU A 553 -31.31 -6.34 9.41
CA GLU A 553 -31.79 -5.19 10.18
C GLU A 553 -30.75 -4.76 11.26
N LYS A 554 -30.10 -5.71 11.93
CA LYS A 554 -29.03 -5.42 12.88
C LYS A 554 -27.80 -4.81 12.22
N ALA A 555 -27.39 -5.32 11.05
CA ALA A 555 -26.28 -4.76 10.27
C ALA A 555 -26.59 -3.32 9.82
N GLU A 556 -27.79 -3.06 9.31
CA GLU A 556 -28.27 -1.72 8.93
C GLU A 556 -28.33 -0.76 10.13
N MET A 557 -28.70 -1.25 11.31
CA MET A 557 -28.69 -0.45 12.55
C MET A 557 -27.26 0.00 12.91
N TYR A 558 -26.28 -0.89 12.85
CA TYR A 558 -24.87 -0.53 13.11
C TYR A 558 -24.27 0.34 12.02
N HIS A 559 -24.63 0.12 10.76
CA HIS A 559 -24.29 1.01 9.66
C HIS A 559 -24.80 2.44 9.91
N SER A 560 -26.07 2.58 10.31
CA SER A 560 -26.66 3.89 10.64
C SER A 560 -25.94 4.56 11.82
N LYS A 561 -25.64 3.80 12.89
CA LYS A 561 -24.86 4.32 14.03
C LYS A 561 -23.47 4.83 13.63
N ALA A 562 -22.81 4.14 12.70
CA ALA A 562 -21.52 4.58 12.19
C ALA A 562 -21.65 5.92 11.43
N HIS A 563 -22.68 6.09 10.60
CA HIS A 563 -22.94 7.37 9.93
C HIS A 563 -23.27 8.50 10.92
N GLU A 564 -24.07 8.23 11.98
CA GLU A 564 -24.36 9.21 13.03
C GLU A 564 -23.09 9.75 13.73
N CYS A 565 -22.04 8.93 13.86
CA CYS A 565 -20.76 9.39 14.37
C CYS A 565 -20.06 10.33 13.37
N LEU A 566 -20.03 9.98 12.09
CA LEU A 566 -19.40 10.81 11.05
C LEU A 566 -20.17 12.13 10.81
N ASP A 567 -21.48 12.15 11.02
CA ASP A 567 -22.32 13.35 10.88
C ASP A 567 -22.01 14.44 11.92
N ARG A 568 -21.30 14.10 12.99
CA ARG A 568 -20.85 15.08 14.01
C ARG A 568 -19.55 15.79 13.61
N LEU A 569 -18.88 15.32 12.56
CA LEU A 569 -17.59 15.83 12.13
C LEU A 569 -17.74 16.70 10.87
N PRO A 570 -16.89 17.72 10.69
CA PRO A 570 -16.93 18.55 9.51
C PRO A 570 -16.61 17.73 8.25
N ASP A 571 -17.32 18.02 7.15
CA ASP A 571 -17.06 17.36 5.87
C ASP A 571 -15.64 17.62 5.38
N SER A 572 -14.97 16.55 5.00
CA SER A 572 -13.65 16.57 4.39
C SER A 572 -13.50 15.39 3.44
N PRO A 573 -12.52 15.39 2.53
CA PRO A 573 -12.23 14.23 1.70
C PRO A 573 -11.99 12.94 2.49
N ALA A 574 -11.34 13.03 3.64
CA ALA A 574 -11.09 11.88 4.50
C ALA A 574 -12.38 11.38 5.19
N ILE A 575 -13.27 12.28 5.62
CA ILE A 575 -14.61 11.90 6.14
C ILE A 575 -15.42 11.20 5.04
N LEU A 576 -15.38 11.70 3.79
CA LEU A 576 -16.04 11.03 2.67
C LEU A 576 -15.49 9.61 2.44
N ALA A 577 -14.18 9.40 2.53
CA ALA A 577 -13.58 8.07 2.44
C ALA A 577 -14.04 7.14 3.57
N LEU A 578 -14.20 7.65 4.81
CA LEU A 578 -14.74 6.87 5.92
C LEU A 578 -16.24 6.55 5.73
N ARG A 579 -17.03 7.46 5.13
CA ARG A 579 -18.43 7.18 4.74
C ARG A 579 -18.50 6.08 3.68
N GLU A 580 -17.67 6.15 2.65
CA GLU A 580 -17.58 5.10 1.63
C GLU A 580 -17.16 3.74 2.23
N LEU A 581 -16.24 3.72 3.21
CA LEU A 581 -15.88 2.51 3.94
C LEU A 581 -17.07 1.94 4.71
N THR A 582 -17.86 2.81 5.34
CA THR A 582 -19.07 2.43 6.07
C THR A 582 -20.09 1.82 5.11
N ASP A 583 -20.37 2.48 3.96
CA ASP A 583 -21.32 2.02 2.94
C ASP A 583 -20.85 0.73 2.26
N TYR A 584 -19.55 0.57 2.07
CA TYR A 584 -18.98 -0.62 1.45
C TYR A 584 -19.37 -1.89 2.22
N GLN A 585 -19.57 -1.82 3.54
CA GLN A 585 -19.95 -2.99 4.33
C GLN A 585 -21.27 -3.61 3.84
N LEU A 586 -22.30 -2.79 3.65
CA LEU A 586 -23.61 -3.28 3.17
C LEU A 586 -23.61 -3.72 1.70
N LYS A 587 -22.72 -3.13 0.87
CA LYS A 587 -22.63 -3.46 -0.56
C LYS A 587 -21.95 -4.80 -0.86
N ARG A 588 -21.41 -5.49 0.13
CA ARG A 588 -20.70 -6.76 -0.07
C ARG A 588 -21.60 -7.92 -0.50
N ILE A 589 -22.93 -7.80 -0.34
CA ILE A 589 -23.95 -8.80 -0.69
C ILE A 589 -24.71 -8.41 -1.97
N SER A 590 -24.61 -7.14 -2.43
CA SER A 590 -25.34 -6.62 -3.60
C SER A 590 -24.61 -6.83 -4.91
#